data_9709fd37d798e1bcfd0e089b28606c99
#
_entry.id   9709fd37d798e1bcfd0e089b28606c99
#
_cell.length_a   1.000
_cell.length_b   1.000
_cell.length_c   1.000
_cell.angle_alpha   90.00
_cell.angle_beta   90.00
_cell.angle_gamma   90.00
#
_symmetry.space_group_name_H-M   'P 1'
#
loop_
_entity.id
_entity.type
_entity.pdbx_description
1 polymer ?
#
loop_
_entity_poly.entity_id
_entity_poly.type
_entity_poly.pdbx_seq_one_letter_code
_entity_poly.pdbx_strand_id
1 'polypeptide(L)'
;MNIQIFGKSKCFDTKKAERYFKERRIPYQMIDLKRYGMSGREFDSVLKALGGIDKLIDWEGKDQQITNMKYMADDRTKEDKVFDDPMLMKTPVVRNG
;
A
#
# COMPACT_ATOMS: atom_id res chain seq x y z
N MET A 1 18.07 -6.26 8.34
CA MET A 1 16.63 -5.91 8.35
C MET A 1 16.44 -4.64 7.53
N ASN A 2 15.54 -4.69 6.57
CA ASN A 2 15.32 -3.58 5.64
C ASN A 2 13.85 -3.19 5.65
N ILE A 3 13.50 -2.30 6.57
CA ILE A 3 12.11 -1.86 6.73
C ILE A 3 11.78 -0.81 5.68
N GLN A 4 10.71 -1.05 4.93
CA GLN A 4 10.16 -0.11 3.98
C GLN A 4 8.74 0.25 4.39
N ILE A 5 8.42 1.55 4.40
CA ILE A 5 7.08 2.05 4.66
C ILE A 5 6.56 2.69 3.38
N PHE A 6 5.59 2.05 2.76
CA PHE A 6 4.90 2.62 1.59
C PHE A 6 3.69 3.38 2.11
N GLY A 7 3.67 4.68 1.89
CA GLY A 7 2.62 5.49 2.46
C GLY A 7 2.27 6.71 1.64
N LYS A 8 1.35 7.49 2.17
CA LYS A 8 0.85 8.72 1.58
C LYS A 8 1.17 9.88 2.52
N SER A 9 1.57 11.02 1.96
CA SER A 9 2.03 12.18 2.77
C SER A 9 0.98 12.72 3.74
N LYS A 10 -0.30 12.57 3.43
CA LYS A 10 -1.40 13.05 4.27
C LYS A 10 -2.10 11.96 5.06
N CYS A 11 -1.52 10.78 5.14
CA CYS A 11 -2.12 9.66 5.86
C CYS A 11 -1.63 9.64 7.31
N PHE A 12 -2.54 9.76 8.28
CA PHE A 12 -2.20 9.71 9.70
C PHE A 12 -1.58 8.38 10.10
N ASP A 13 -2.08 7.27 9.55
CA ASP A 13 -1.58 5.95 9.88
C ASP A 13 -0.16 5.76 9.35
N THR A 14 0.18 6.35 8.21
CA THR A 14 1.56 6.39 7.72
C THR A 14 2.47 7.11 8.71
N LYS A 15 2.04 8.26 9.21
CA LYS A 15 2.81 9.03 10.20
C LYS A 15 2.97 8.28 11.51
N LYS A 16 1.94 7.56 11.94
CA LYS A 16 2.03 6.71 13.14
C LYS A 16 3.05 5.60 12.96
N ALA A 17 3.10 4.98 11.79
CA ALA A 17 4.08 3.94 11.50
C ALA A 17 5.50 4.50 11.54
N GLU A 18 5.73 5.67 10.94
CA GLU A 18 7.05 6.32 11.01
C GLU A 18 7.45 6.60 12.45
N ARG A 19 6.53 7.14 13.23
CA ARG A 19 6.79 7.44 14.65
C ARG A 19 7.16 6.18 15.41
N TYR A 20 6.46 5.09 15.17
CA TYR A 20 6.74 3.81 15.81
C TYR A 20 8.21 3.41 15.64
N PHE A 21 8.70 3.45 14.40
CA PHE A 21 10.09 3.06 14.13
C PHE A 21 11.09 4.10 14.62
N LYS A 22 10.79 5.39 14.52
CA LYS A 22 11.65 6.46 15.05
C LYS A 22 11.85 6.36 16.55
N GLU A 23 10.77 6.17 17.30
CA GLU A 23 10.82 6.07 18.76
C GLU A 23 11.64 4.87 19.23
N ARG A 24 11.64 3.80 18.44
CA ARG A 24 12.38 2.58 18.74
C ARG A 24 13.77 2.54 18.11
N ARG A 25 14.15 3.63 17.44
CA ARG A 25 15.44 3.76 16.76
C ARG A 25 15.69 2.64 15.75
N ILE A 26 14.64 2.20 15.06
CA ILE A 26 14.73 1.20 14.01
C ILE A 26 14.83 1.93 12.68
N PRO A 27 15.92 1.74 11.92
CA PRO A 27 16.06 2.39 10.60
C PRO A 27 14.97 1.90 9.64
N TYR A 28 14.43 2.81 8.85
CA TYR A 28 13.45 2.49 7.83
C TYR A 28 13.60 3.41 6.63
N GLN A 29 13.05 2.97 5.49
CA GLN A 29 12.95 3.78 4.29
C GLN A 29 11.50 4.16 4.07
N MET A 30 11.23 5.45 3.96
CA MET A 30 9.91 5.95 3.63
C MET A 30 9.77 6.08 2.11
N ILE A 31 8.73 5.47 1.55
CA ILE A 31 8.46 5.50 0.11
C ILE A 31 7.09 6.14 -0.11
N ASP A 32 7.09 7.28 -0.79
CA ASP A 32 5.87 7.98 -1.15
C ASP A 32 5.23 7.29 -2.36
N LEU A 33 4.08 6.67 -2.13
CA LEU A 33 3.38 5.92 -3.19
C LEU A 33 2.94 6.82 -4.35
N LYS A 34 2.61 8.06 -4.08
CA LYS A 34 2.22 8.99 -5.14
C LYS A 34 3.36 9.26 -6.10
N ARG A 35 4.59 9.30 -5.60
CA ARG A 35 5.77 9.63 -6.39
C ARG A 35 6.45 8.41 -7.01
N TYR A 36 6.54 7.32 -6.26
CA TYR A 36 7.35 6.17 -6.66
C TYR A 36 6.55 4.90 -6.93
N GLY A 37 5.37 4.76 -6.34
CA GLY A 37 4.61 3.52 -6.45
C GLY A 37 5.35 2.33 -5.86
N MET A 38 5.06 1.16 -6.37
CA MET A 38 5.75 -0.09 -6.05
C MET A 38 6.31 -0.71 -7.33
N SER A 39 7.45 -1.39 -7.23
CA SER A 39 7.91 -2.25 -8.32
C SER A 39 7.01 -3.49 -8.40
N GLY A 40 7.07 -4.20 -9.54
CA GLY A 40 6.30 -5.43 -9.70
C GLY A 40 6.64 -6.48 -8.63
N ARG A 41 7.91 -6.60 -8.26
CA ARG A 41 8.34 -7.54 -7.22
C ARG A 41 7.80 -7.17 -5.85
N GLU A 42 7.84 -5.89 -5.52
CA GLU A 42 7.31 -5.39 -4.24
C GLU A 42 5.82 -5.65 -4.16
N PHE A 43 5.11 -5.34 -5.23
CA PHE A 43 3.67 -5.53 -5.31
C PHE A 43 3.29 -7.01 -5.14
N ASP A 44 3.96 -7.90 -5.85
CA ASP A 44 3.72 -9.34 -5.74
C ASP A 44 4.01 -9.86 -4.32
N SER A 45 5.09 -9.39 -3.72
CA SER A 45 5.47 -9.74 -2.35
C SER A 45 4.39 -9.32 -1.35
N VAL A 46 3.87 -8.10 -1.51
CA VAL A 46 2.81 -7.56 -0.65
C VAL A 46 1.52 -8.35 -0.82
N LEU A 47 1.12 -8.66 -2.06
CA LEU A 47 -0.09 -9.44 -2.32
C LEU A 47 -0.03 -10.81 -1.67
N LYS A 48 1.11 -11.49 -1.77
CA LYS A 48 1.30 -12.81 -1.15
C LYS A 48 1.21 -12.73 0.38
N ALA A 49 1.85 -11.71 0.96
CA ALA A 49 1.85 -11.54 2.41
C ALA A 49 0.46 -11.23 2.95
N LEU A 50 -0.34 -10.46 2.22
CA LEU A 50 -1.68 -10.09 2.64
C LEU A 50 -2.74 -11.15 2.33
N GLY A 51 -2.47 -12.04 1.40
CA GLY A 51 -3.43 -13.06 0.99
C GLY A 51 -4.40 -12.62 -0.10
N GLY A 52 -4.05 -11.58 -0.86
CA GLY A 52 -4.81 -11.15 -2.02
C GLY A 52 -5.03 -9.64 -2.09
N ILE A 53 -5.49 -9.20 -3.26
CA ILE A 53 -5.65 -7.76 -3.57
C ILE A 53 -6.72 -7.08 -2.71
N ASP A 54 -7.77 -7.80 -2.33
CA ASP A 54 -8.87 -7.19 -1.58
C ASP A 54 -8.41 -6.66 -0.21
N LYS A 55 -7.34 -7.21 0.34
CA LYS A 55 -6.78 -6.75 1.62
C LYS A 55 -5.87 -5.54 1.47
N LEU A 56 -5.48 -5.19 0.25
CA LEU A 56 -4.62 -4.05 -0.02
C LEU A 56 -5.40 -2.79 -0.42
N ILE A 57 -6.61 -2.95 -0.92
CA ILE A 57 -7.43 -1.84 -1.40
C ILE A 57 -8.02 -1.06 -0.23
N ASP A 58 -7.97 0.26 -0.32
CA ASP A 58 -8.64 1.15 0.63
C ASP A 58 -10.12 1.26 0.26
N TRP A 59 -10.92 0.31 0.75
CA TRP A 59 -12.36 0.26 0.43
C TRP A 59 -13.16 1.43 0.98
N GLU A 60 -12.61 2.18 1.92
CA GLU A 60 -13.24 3.37 2.49
C GLU A 60 -12.85 4.65 1.72
N GLY A 61 -11.98 4.52 0.73
CA GLY A 61 -11.58 5.63 -0.10
C GLY A 61 -12.73 6.20 -0.94
N LYS A 62 -12.62 7.47 -1.29
CA LYS A 62 -13.68 8.19 -2.01
C LYS A 62 -13.51 8.19 -3.53
N ASP A 63 -12.43 7.63 -4.04
CA ASP A 63 -12.18 7.54 -5.47
C ASP A 63 -13.22 6.66 -6.14
N GLN A 64 -13.76 7.10 -7.28
CA GLN A 64 -14.75 6.35 -8.04
C GLN A 64 -14.26 4.97 -8.43
N GLN A 65 -12.96 4.81 -8.64
CA GLN A 65 -12.36 3.52 -8.97
C GLN A 65 -12.57 2.50 -7.84
N ILE A 66 -12.56 2.94 -6.58
CA ILE A 66 -12.83 2.07 -5.43
C ILE A 66 -14.24 1.51 -5.53
N THR A 67 -15.22 2.38 -5.79
CA THR A 67 -16.61 1.95 -5.96
C THR A 67 -16.74 0.95 -7.10
N ASN A 68 -16.08 1.22 -8.22
CA ASN A 68 -16.11 0.33 -9.38
C ASN A 68 -15.53 -1.05 -9.07
N MET A 69 -14.45 -1.09 -8.28
CA MET A 69 -13.80 -2.35 -7.92
C MET A 69 -14.66 -3.25 -7.03
N LYS A 70 -15.61 -2.67 -6.30
CA LYS A 70 -16.56 -3.46 -5.48
C LYS A 70 -17.40 -4.43 -6.32
N TYR A 71 -17.60 -4.13 -7.58
CA TYR A 71 -18.40 -4.92 -8.50
C TYR A 71 -17.56 -5.80 -9.42
N MET A 72 -16.24 -5.81 -9.24
CA MET A 72 -15.34 -6.65 -10.03
C MET A 72 -15.10 -7.97 -9.34
N ALA A 73 -15.38 -9.07 -10.03
CA ALA A 73 -15.13 -10.41 -9.51
C ALA A 73 -13.70 -10.88 -9.78
N ASP A 74 -13.04 -10.30 -10.77
CA ASP A 74 -11.73 -10.72 -11.22
C ASP A 74 -10.61 -10.00 -10.45
N ASP A 75 -9.84 -10.75 -9.68
CA ASP A 75 -8.72 -10.22 -8.91
C ASP A 75 -7.65 -9.60 -9.81
N ARG A 76 -7.40 -10.19 -10.98
CA ARG A 76 -6.36 -9.68 -11.88
C ARG A 76 -6.65 -8.26 -12.33
N THR A 77 -7.90 -7.96 -12.65
CA THR A 77 -8.30 -6.60 -13.05
C THR A 77 -8.10 -5.61 -11.91
N LYS A 78 -8.45 -6.02 -10.68
CA LYS A 78 -8.22 -5.17 -9.50
C LYS A 78 -6.73 -4.95 -9.24
N GLU A 79 -5.93 -5.99 -9.39
CA GLU A 79 -4.47 -5.90 -9.23
C GLU A 79 -3.87 -4.89 -10.23
N ASP A 80 -4.26 -4.99 -11.49
CA ASP A 80 -3.76 -4.08 -12.51
C ASP A 80 -4.14 -2.62 -12.22
N LYS A 81 -5.37 -2.39 -11.77
CA LYS A 81 -5.81 -1.03 -11.42
C LYS A 81 -5.03 -0.44 -10.25
N VAL A 82 -4.82 -1.23 -9.22
CA VAL A 82 -4.10 -0.77 -8.02
C VAL A 82 -2.62 -0.57 -8.32
N PHE A 83 -2.03 -1.42 -9.12
CA PHE A 83 -0.63 -1.26 -9.52
C PHE A 83 -0.44 0.04 -10.34
N ASP A 84 -1.36 0.34 -11.24
CA ASP A 84 -1.32 1.55 -12.06
C ASP A 84 -1.63 2.82 -11.26
N ASP A 85 -2.44 2.70 -10.21
CA ASP A 85 -2.76 3.82 -9.32
C ASP A 85 -2.57 3.41 -7.86
N PRO A 86 -1.33 3.50 -7.35
CA PRO A 86 -1.03 3.09 -5.97
C PRO A 86 -1.76 3.88 -4.89
N MET A 87 -2.35 5.02 -5.24
CA MET A 87 -3.15 5.80 -4.29
C MET A 87 -4.44 5.08 -3.87
N LEU A 88 -4.80 4.01 -4.58
CA LEU A 88 -5.94 3.16 -4.22
C LEU A 88 -5.60 2.18 -3.09
N MET A 89 -4.33 2.08 -2.72
CA MET A 89 -3.88 1.19 -1.64
C MET A 89 -4.25 1.73 -0.27
N LYS A 90 -4.58 0.81 0.61
CA LYS A 90 -4.67 1.10 2.04
C LYS A 90 -3.26 1.31 2.60
N THR A 91 -3.03 2.39 3.31
CA THR A 91 -1.71 2.75 3.83
C THR A 91 -1.71 2.86 5.35
N PRO A 92 -0.56 2.65 5.99
CA PRO A 92 0.72 2.30 5.37
C PRO A 92 0.81 0.82 5.01
N VAL A 93 1.69 0.51 4.06
CA VAL A 93 2.12 -0.86 3.80
C VAL A 93 3.55 -0.97 4.32
N VAL A 94 3.77 -1.79 5.33
CA VAL A 94 5.08 -1.98 5.94
C VAL A 94 5.64 -3.31 5.47
N ARG A 95 6.83 -3.25 4.90
CA ARG A 95 7.49 -4.43 4.34
C ARG A 95 8.88 -4.57 4.95
N ASN A 96 9.23 -5.79 5.30
CA ASN A 96 10.59 -6.15 5.71
C ASN A 96 11.19 -7.00 4.60
N GLY A 97 11.95 -6.35 3.75
CA GLY A 97 12.51 -6.99 2.57
C GLY A 97 13.98 -7.24 2.62
#